data_3b8c832b7ddfad720e8b11d4dc0b9604
#
_entry.id   3b8c832b7ddfad720e8b11d4dc0b9604
#
_cell.length_a   1.000
_cell.length_b   1.000
_cell.length_c   1.000
_cell.angle_alpha   90.00
_cell.angle_beta   90.00
_cell.angle_gamma   90.00
#
_symmetry.space_group_name_H-M   'P 1'
#
loop_
_entity.id
_entity.type
_entity.pdbx_description
1 polymer ?
#
loop_
_entity_poly.entity_id
_entity_poly.type
_entity_poly.pdbx_seq_one_letter_code
_entity_poly.pdbx_strand_id
1 'polypeptide(L)'
;CSNSDADSTASSASSSGNTAKARTLDEIKKSGTIRIGVFADKKPFGYVDDKGAYQGYDVYFANRLAKDLGVDVDYVAVDPASRVEYLTSTKVDVILANFTVTDERAKQVDFALPYMKVALGVVSPSQNLISLVDDLKGKTLIVGKGTTAETYFEEHYPDVKLLKYDQYSEAYQALLDGRGDALSTDNTEVLAWALENKGYQVGITSLGDIDTIAPAVQKGNTELLNWLNDEIKSLGNEQFFHKDYQKTLEPVYGQTTNLDDLVVEGGVVN
;
A
#
# COMPACT_ATOMS: atom_id res chain seq x y z
N CYS A 1 20.82 -23.07 -41.86
CA CYS A 1 20.96 -24.12 -40.88
C CYS A 1 21.46 -23.63 -39.52
N SER A 2 21.22 -22.42 -39.06
CA SER A 2 21.79 -22.02 -37.77
C SER A 2 21.12 -20.81 -37.15
N ASN A 3 19.78 -20.75 -37.19
CA ASN A 3 19.09 -19.59 -36.66
C ASN A 3 18.31 -19.83 -35.37
N SER A 4 18.49 -21.00 -34.76
CA SER A 4 17.73 -21.31 -33.54
C SER A 4 18.40 -20.82 -32.26
N ASP A 5 19.69 -20.47 -32.32
CA ASP A 5 20.44 -20.11 -31.10
C ASP A 5 20.27 -18.65 -30.66
N ALA A 6 19.89 -17.78 -31.57
CA ALA A 6 19.71 -16.36 -31.27
C ALA A 6 18.48 -16.09 -30.38
N ASP A 7 17.43 -16.87 -30.54
CA ASP A 7 16.20 -16.67 -29.79
C ASP A 7 16.33 -17.09 -28.33
N SER A 8 17.04 -18.18 -28.05
CA SER A 8 17.23 -18.63 -26.68
C SER A 8 18.13 -17.68 -25.89
N THR A 9 19.10 -17.07 -26.56
CA THR A 9 19.96 -16.08 -25.92
C THR A 9 19.20 -14.78 -25.60
N ALA A 10 18.32 -14.37 -26.49
CA ALA A 10 17.50 -13.18 -26.27
C ALA A 10 16.53 -13.37 -25.10
N SER A 11 15.96 -14.55 -24.95
CA SER A 11 15.02 -14.81 -23.87
C SER A 11 15.71 -14.88 -22.50
N SER A 12 16.94 -15.42 -22.41
CA SER A 12 17.68 -15.42 -21.15
C SER A 12 18.18 -14.00 -20.79
N ALA A 13 18.56 -13.21 -21.78
CA ALA A 13 18.91 -11.81 -21.55
C ALA A 13 17.72 -10.99 -21.05
N SER A 14 16.50 -11.26 -21.57
CA SER A 14 15.31 -10.57 -21.12
C SER A 14 14.94 -10.91 -19.69
N SER A 15 15.21 -12.14 -19.22
CA SER A 15 14.92 -12.51 -17.84
C SER A 15 15.86 -11.84 -16.83
N SER A 16 17.12 -11.60 -17.20
CA SER A 16 18.07 -10.86 -16.36
C SER A 16 17.88 -9.34 -16.46
N GLY A 17 17.29 -8.87 -17.57
CA GLY A 17 17.05 -7.46 -17.84
C GLY A 17 15.60 -7.04 -17.66
N ASN A 18 14.85 -7.68 -16.74
CA ASN A 18 13.44 -7.41 -16.53
C ASN A 18 13.16 -6.00 -16.01
N THR A 19 14.16 -5.33 -15.47
CA THR A 19 14.02 -3.95 -15.01
C THR A 19 14.20 -3.00 -16.18
N ALA A 20 13.13 -2.35 -16.60
CA ALA A 20 13.20 -1.28 -17.58
C ALA A 20 13.79 -0.04 -16.92
N LYS A 21 14.39 0.82 -17.73
CA LYS A 21 14.97 2.07 -17.22
C LYS A 21 13.85 3.01 -16.79
N ALA A 22 13.86 3.43 -15.53
CA ALA A 22 12.91 4.40 -15.00
C ALA A 22 13.07 5.75 -15.69
N ARG A 23 11.95 6.47 -15.81
CA ARG A 23 12.01 7.85 -16.30
C ARG A 23 12.75 8.72 -15.28
N THR A 24 13.60 9.60 -15.79
CA THR A 24 14.28 10.58 -14.95
C THR A 24 13.29 11.66 -14.52
N LEU A 25 13.67 12.41 -13.47
CA LEU A 25 12.88 13.55 -13.02
C LEU A 25 12.64 14.55 -14.17
N ASP A 26 13.66 14.84 -14.97
CA ASP A 26 13.55 15.71 -16.14
C ASP A 26 12.58 15.18 -17.20
N GLU A 27 12.63 13.89 -17.48
CA GLU A 27 11.72 13.24 -18.42
C GLU A 27 10.27 13.34 -17.95
N ILE A 28 10.03 13.14 -16.65
CA ILE A 28 8.71 13.29 -16.07
C ILE A 28 8.21 14.73 -16.23
N LYS A 29 9.03 15.71 -15.87
CA LYS A 29 8.68 17.13 -16.00
C LYS A 29 8.37 17.51 -17.44
N LYS A 30 9.19 17.06 -18.38
CA LYS A 30 9.01 17.35 -19.80
C LYS A 30 7.78 16.68 -20.38
N SER A 31 7.43 15.50 -19.91
CA SER A 31 6.22 14.79 -20.34
C SER A 31 4.94 15.47 -19.89
N GLY A 32 5.00 16.24 -18.80
CA GLY A 32 3.84 16.89 -18.20
C GLY A 32 2.98 15.98 -17.36
N THR A 33 3.37 14.72 -17.14
CA THR A 33 2.58 13.74 -16.42
C THR A 33 3.47 12.84 -15.58
N ILE A 34 3.08 12.60 -14.32
CA ILE A 34 3.69 11.59 -13.45
C ILE A 34 2.71 10.42 -13.27
N ARG A 35 3.21 9.19 -13.43
CA ARG A 35 2.42 7.98 -13.25
C ARG A 35 2.57 7.50 -11.82
N ILE A 36 1.45 7.46 -11.10
CA ILE A 36 1.45 7.09 -9.68
C ILE A 36 0.56 5.87 -9.48
N GLY A 37 1.15 4.80 -8.95
CA GLY A 37 0.42 3.60 -8.56
C GLY A 37 -0.29 3.81 -7.24
N VAL A 38 -1.60 3.63 -7.24
CA VAL A 38 -2.47 3.77 -6.07
C VAL A 38 -3.44 2.60 -6.00
N PHE A 39 -4.01 2.34 -4.84
CA PHE A 39 -5.13 1.41 -4.76
C PHE A 39 -6.41 2.07 -5.24
N ALA A 40 -7.27 1.26 -5.86
CA ALA A 40 -8.61 1.68 -6.26
C ALA A 40 -9.69 1.11 -5.32
N ASP A 41 -9.31 0.21 -4.41
CA ASP A 41 -10.22 -0.57 -3.56
C ASP A 41 -9.79 -0.67 -2.09
N LYS A 42 -8.97 0.28 -1.62
CA LYS A 42 -8.51 0.33 -0.22
C LYS A 42 -8.94 1.64 0.44
N LYS A 43 -10.21 1.73 0.77
CA LYS A 43 -10.77 2.91 1.45
C LYS A 43 -10.32 2.94 2.92
N PRO A 44 -9.90 4.09 3.46
CA PRO A 44 -9.90 5.45 2.90
C PRO A 44 -8.54 5.92 2.37
N PHE A 45 -7.64 5.02 2.00
CA PHE A 45 -6.27 5.35 1.56
C PHE A 45 -6.18 5.58 0.06
N GLY A 46 -6.68 4.64 -0.74
CA GLY A 46 -6.81 4.76 -2.19
C GLY A 46 -8.06 4.01 -2.64
N TYR A 47 -9.00 4.73 -3.22
CA TYR A 47 -10.25 4.14 -3.71
C TYR A 47 -10.86 5.04 -4.78
N VAL A 48 -11.76 4.45 -5.56
CA VAL A 48 -12.52 5.17 -6.57
C VAL A 48 -13.92 5.43 -6.04
N ASP A 49 -14.36 6.68 -6.08
CA ASP A 49 -15.69 7.06 -5.60
C ASP A 49 -16.78 6.75 -6.64
N ASP A 50 -18.03 7.05 -6.29
CA ASP A 50 -19.18 6.78 -7.15
C ASP A 50 -19.15 7.57 -8.48
N LYS A 51 -18.36 8.62 -8.53
CA LYS A 51 -18.19 9.45 -9.74
C LYS A 51 -16.99 9.03 -10.59
N GLY A 52 -16.28 7.96 -10.17
CA GLY A 52 -15.09 7.48 -10.86
C GLY A 52 -13.82 8.24 -10.53
N ALA A 53 -13.82 9.09 -9.50
CA ALA A 53 -12.64 9.85 -9.10
C ALA A 53 -11.86 9.10 -8.02
N TYR A 54 -10.52 9.14 -8.12
CA TYR A 54 -9.65 8.61 -7.08
C TYR A 54 -9.71 9.52 -5.85
N GLN A 55 -9.79 8.91 -4.68
CA GLN A 55 -9.89 9.57 -3.38
C GLN A 55 -9.03 8.85 -2.36
N GLY A 56 -8.75 9.52 -1.24
CA GLY A 56 -8.10 8.94 -0.08
C GLY A 56 -6.81 9.63 0.32
N TYR A 57 -6.24 9.14 1.42
CA TYR A 57 -5.04 9.71 2.05
C TYR A 57 -3.85 9.72 1.08
N ASP A 58 -3.63 8.61 0.38
CA ASP A 58 -2.53 8.49 -0.60
C ASP A 58 -2.78 9.38 -1.82
N VAL A 59 -4.02 9.45 -2.27
CA VAL A 59 -4.41 10.24 -3.44
C VAL A 59 -4.28 11.74 -3.17
N TYR A 60 -4.65 12.17 -1.98
CA TYR A 60 -4.48 13.56 -1.54
C TYR A 60 -3.00 13.98 -1.62
N PHE A 61 -2.11 13.11 -1.16
CA PHE A 61 -0.68 13.32 -1.27
C PHE A 61 -0.22 13.32 -2.73
N ALA A 62 -0.66 12.36 -3.52
CA ALA A 62 -0.30 12.26 -4.94
C ALA A 62 -0.65 13.54 -5.70
N ASN A 63 -1.83 14.10 -5.44
CA ASN A 63 -2.27 15.33 -6.08
C ASN A 63 -1.36 16.51 -5.74
N ARG A 64 -0.97 16.64 -4.48
CA ARG A 64 -0.06 17.71 -4.04
C ARG A 64 1.34 17.54 -4.61
N LEU A 65 1.84 16.33 -4.62
CA LEU A 65 3.14 15.99 -5.18
C LEU A 65 3.22 16.40 -6.65
N ALA A 66 2.22 16.04 -7.44
CA ALA A 66 2.18 16.39 -8.86
C ALA A 66 2.09 17.90 -9.07
N LYS A 67 1.26 18.58 -8.28
CA LYS A 67 1.13 20.03 -8.33
C LYS A 67 2.48 20.72 -8.07
N ASP A 68 3.19 20.30 -7.03
CA ASP A 68 4.48 20.90 -6.68
C ASP A 68 5.57 20.56 -7.69
N LEU A 69 5.46 19.42 -8.38
CA LEU A 69 6.35 19.04 -9.46
C LEU A 69 5.99 19.76 -10.78
N GLY A 70 4.79 20.34 -10.88
CA GLY A 70 4.32 21.04 -12.06
C GLY A 70 3.79 20.14 -13.17
N VAL A 71 3.26 18.97 -12.81
CA VAL A 71 2.74 17.98 -13.77
C VAL A 71 1.34 17.51 -13.36
N ASP A 72 0.66 16.83 -14.26
CA ASP A 72 -0.60 16.15 -13.97
C ASP A 72 -0.33 14.75 -13.45
N VAL A 73 -1.29 14.17 -12.71
CA VAL A 73 -1.22 12.80 -12.27
C VAL A 73 -1.92 11.87 -13.24
N ASP A 74 -1.24 10.80 -13.61
CA ASP A 74 -1.84 9.64 -14.25
C ASP A 74 -1.92 8.52 -13.20
N TYR A 75 -3.12 8.27 -12.68
CA TYR A 75 -3.33 7.22 -11.68
C TYR A 75 -3.34 5.86 -12.33
N VAL A 76 -2.57 4.93 -11.75
CA VAL A 76 -2.53 3.54 -12.18
C VAL A 76 -2.98 2.67 -11.00
N ALA A 77 -4.08 1.96 -11.17
CA ALA A 77 -4.58 1.05 -10.13
C ALA A 77 -3.63 -0.14 -9.99
N VAL A 78 -3.28 -0.46 -8.75
CA VAL A 78 -2.39 -1.59 -8.45
C VAL A 78 -3.08 -2.59 -7.53
N ASP A 79 -2.61 -3.84 -7.58
CA ASP A 79 -2.87 -4.85 -6.56
C ASP A 79 -1.68 -4.89 -5.59
N PRO A 80 -1.85 -5.44 -4.37
CA PRO A 80 -0.72 -5.53 -3.44
C PRO A 80 0.49 -6.24 -4.04
N ALA A 81 0.29 -7.32 -4.78
CA ALA A 81 1.37 -8.12 -5.35
C ALA A 81 2.06 -7.48 -6.56
N SER A 82 1.43 -6.51 -7.22
CA SER A 82 1.96 -5.90 -8.45
C SER A 82 2.81 -4.65 -8.21
N ARG A 83 2.88 -4.16 -6.98
CA ARG A 83 3.52 -2.86 -6.69
C ARG A 83 4.98 -2.79 -7.11
N VAL A 84 5.79 -3.79 -6.75
CA VAL A 84 7.21 -3.82 -7.11
C VAL A 84 7.36 -3.94 -8.63
N GLU A 85 6.63 -4.85 -9.25
CA GLU A 85 6.71 -5.11 -10.68
C GLU A 85 6.34 -3.87 -11.50
N TYR A 86 5.38 -3.08 -11.05
CA TYR A 86 4.98 -1.86 -11.76
C TYR A 86 6.08 -0.79 -11.74
N LEU A 87 6.95 -0.79 -10.72
CA LEU A 87 8.15 0.06 -10.72
C LEU A 87 9.22 -0.48 -11.66
N THR A 88 9.50 -1.79 -11.62
CA THR A 88 10.56 -2.38 -12.44
C THR A 88 10.22 -2.39 -13.94
N SER A 89 8.95 -2.49 -14.27
CA SER A 89 8.47 -2.42 -15.67
C SER A 89 8.25 -0.99 -16.16
N THR A 90 8.41 0.00 -15.30
CA THR A 90 8.16 1.43 -15.55
C THR A 90 6.71 1.77 -15.87
N LYS A 91 5.80 0.92 -15.49
CA LYS A 91 4.37 1.19 -15.62
C LYS A 91 3.96 2.36 -14.74
N VAL A 92 4.65 2.56 -13.62
CA VAL A 92 4.51 3.72 -12.76
C VAL A 92 5.89 4.32 -12.46
N ASP A 93 5.90 5.61 -12.12
CA ASP A 93 7.10 6.31 -11.64
C ASP A 93 7.24 6.19 -10.12
N VAL A 94 6.12 6.24 -9.42
CA VAL A 94 6.06 6.21 -7.94
C VAL A 94 4.93 5.27 -7.52
N ILE A 95 5.18 4.50 -6.47
CA ILE A 95 4.13 3.77 -5.75
C ILE A 95 3.71 4.60 -4.54
N LEU A 96 2.46 5.01 -4.51
CA LEU A 96 1.76 5.63 -3.39
C LEU A 96 0.52 4.79 -3.06
N ALA A 97 0.74 3.51 -2.82
CA ALA A 97 -0.30 2.52 -2.58
C ALA A 97 -0.16 1.91 -1.20
N ASN A 98 -0.12 2.77 -0.18
CA ASN A 98 -0.09 2.36 1.23
C ASN A 98 0.97 1.28 1.47
N PHE A 99 2.18 1.52 1.00
CA PHE A 99 3.25 0.53 0.85
C PHE A 99 4.13 0.49 2.09
N THR A 100 3.91 -0.49 2.95
CA THR A 100 4.66 -0.66 4.20
C THR A 100 6.13 -0.95 3.92
N VAL A 101 7.01 -0.23 4.61
CA VAL A 101 8.45 -0.42 4.53
C VAL A 101 8.81 -1.73 5.24
N THR A 102 9.44 -2.65 4.52
CA THR A 102 10.00 -3.88 5.06
C THR A 102 11.41 -4.08 4.50
N ASP A 103 12.24 -4.84 5.22
CA ASP A 103 13.59 -5.15 4.74
C ASP A 103 13.57 -5.86 3.39
N GLU A 104 12.63 -6.77 3.20
CA GLU A 104 12.49 -7.51 1.95
C GLU A 104 12.15 -6.58 0.78
N ARG A 105 11.18 -5.68 1.00
CA ARG A 105 10.79 -4.69 -0.03
C ARG A 105 11.91 -3.69 -0.30
N ALA A 106 12.67 -3.30 0.72
CA ALA A 106 13.78 -2.35 0.58
C ALA A 106 14.93 -2.88 -0.27
N LYS A 107 15.00 -4.20 -0.46
CA LYS A 107 15.95 -4.80 -1.40
C LYS A 107 15.52 -4.63 -2.86
N GLN A 108 14.25 -4.41 -3.09
CA GLN A 108 13.66 -4.39 -4.44
C GLN A 108 13.32 -3.00 -4.93
N VAL A 109 13.09 -2.06 -4.03
CA VAL A 109 12.71 -0.67 -4.35
C VAL A 109 13.48 0.28 -3.44
N ASP A 110 13.46 1.57 -3.78
CA ASP A 110 13.95 2.62 -2.88
C ASP A 110 12.74 3.33 -2.26
N PHE A 111 12.69 3.32 -0.93
CA PHE A 111 11.67 4.01 -0.17
C PHE A 111 12.08 5.45 0.12
N ALA A 112 11.15 6.37 -0.07
CA ALA A 112 11.28 7.74 0.41
C ALA A 112 10.96 7.81 1.90
N LEU A 113 10.97 9.00 2.47
CA LEU A 113 10.60 9.22 3.86
C LEU A 113 9.15 8.81 4.12
N PRO A 114 8.84 8.29 5.32
CA PRO A 114 7.49 7.81 5.62
C PRO A 114 6.49 8.94 5.86
N TYR A 115 5.22 8.63 5.65
CA TYR A 115 4.12 9.57 5.87
C TYR A 115 2.99 9.01 6.73
N MET A 116 3.11 7.77 7.21
CA MET A 116 2.18 7.21 8.20
C MET A 116 2.79 6.00 8.91
N LYS A 117 2.19 5.65 10.05
CA LYS A 117 2.49 4.45 10.84
C LYS A 117 1.37 3.43 10.66
N VAL A 118 1.70 2.16 10.80
CA VAL A 118 0.77 1.06 10.59
C VAL A 118 1.19 -0.16 11.41
N ALA A 119 0.23 -0.97 11.82
CA ALA A 119 0.45 -2.32 12.29
C ALA A 119 -0.61 -3.21 11.65
N LEU A 120 -0.51 -4.52 11.86
CA LEU A 120 -1.53 -5.43 11.37
C LEU A 120 -2.71 -5.48 12.33
N GLY A 121 -3.90 -5.68 11.77
CA GLY A 121 -5.12 -5.92 12.54
C GLY A 121 -5.85 -7.14 12.01
N VAL A 122 -6.82 -7.61 12.78
CA VAL A 122 -7.68 -8.72 12.40
C VAL A 122 -9.12 -8.33 12.64
N VAL A 123 -9.93 -8.44 11.59
CA VAL A 123 -11.38 -8.20 11.65
C VAL A 123 -12.12 -9.52 11.49
N SER A 124 -13.21 -9.68 12.23
CA SER A 124 -14.04 -10.89 12.17
C SER A 124 -15.47 -10.57 12.56
N PRO A 125 -16.42 -11.50 12.28
CA PRO A 125 -17.78 -11.33 12.75
C PRO A 125 -17.84 -11.15 14.28
N SER A 126 -18.66 -10.21 14.73
CA SER A 126 -18.81 -9.91 16.17
C SER A 126 -19.26 -11.13 16.98
N GLN A 127 -20.06 -12.00 16.37
CA GLN A 127 -20.57 -13.21 17.03
C GLN A 127 -19.49 -14.28 17.22
N ASN A 128 -18.41 -14.23 16.40
CA ASN A 128 -17.29 -15.16 16.46
C ASN A 128 -15.99 -14.36 16.45
N LEU A 129 -15.89 -13.41 17.37
CA LEU A 129 -14.80 -12.45 17.39
C LEU A 129 -13.46 -13.13 17.68
N ILE A 130 -12.50 -12.89 16.82
CA ILE A 130 -11.11 -13.29 17.00
C ILE A 130 -10.40 -12.15 17.72
N SER A 131 -10.10 -12.36 19.02
CA SER A 131 -9.43 -11.34 19.86
C SER A 131 -8.00 -11.73 20.26
N LEU A 132 -7.62 -12.99 20.05
CA LEU A 132 -6.27 -13.49 20.28
C LEU A 132 -5.83 -14.28 19.04
N VAL A 133 -4.54 -14.23 18.72
CA VAL A 133 -4.01 -14.96 17.56
C VAL A 133 -4.25 -16.47 17.70
N ASP A 134 -4.16 -16.99 18.93
CA ASP A 134 -4.42 -18.39 19.19
C ASP A 134 -5.84 -18.83 18.80
N ASP A 135 -6.79 -17.92 18.78
CA ASP A 135 -8.16 -18.21 18.35
C ASP A 135 -8.25 -18.53 16.86
N LEU A 136 -7.20 -18.26 16.08
CA LEU A 136 -7.14 -18.59 14.66
C LEU A 136 -6.75 -20.04 14.38
N LYS A 137 -6.32 -20.78 15.38
CA LYS A 137 -5.98 -22.20 15.22
C LYS A 137 -7.20 -22.98 14.75
N GLY A 138 -7.03 -23.75 13.68
CA GLY A 138 -8.11 -24.51 13.07
C GLY A 138 -9.11 -23.69 12.28
N LYS A 139 -8.85 -22.40 12.11
CA LYS A 139 -9.70 -21.48 11.37
C LYS A 139 -9.04 -21.03 10.07
N THR A 140 -9.82 -20.40 9.22
CA THR A 140 -9.34 -19.87 7.93
C THR A 140 -9.23 -18.36 8.01
N LEU A 141 -8.04 -17.84 7.75
CA LEU A 141 -7.75 -16.40 7.72
C LEU A 141 -7.61 -15.91 6.28
N ILE A 142 -8.39 -14.90 5.94
CA ILE A 142 -8.32 -14.26 4.63
C ILE A 142 -7.21 -13.22 4.66
N VAL A 143 -6.35 -13.25 3.63
CA VAL A 143 -5.29 -12.26 3.44
C VAL A 143 -5.17 -11.90 1.96
N GLY A 144 -4.60 -10.75 1.66
CA GLY A 144 -4.23 -10.37 0.30
C GLY A 144 -2.86 -10.90 -0.08
N LYS A 145 -2.70 -11.33 -1.32
CA LYS A 145 -1.38 -11.71 -1.86
C LYS A 145 -0.50 -10.47 -1.95
N GLY A 146 0.75 -10.58 -1.48
CA GLY A 146 1.70 -9.48 -1.51
C GLY A 146 1.55 -8.47 -0.40
N THR A 147 0.70 -8.75 0.60
CA THR A 147 0.54 -7.92 1.80
C THR A 147 1.50 -8.34 2.91
N THR A 148 1.74 -7.45 3.84
CA THR A 148 2.53 -7.77 5.04
C THR A 148 1.84 -8.80 5.93
N ALA A 149 0.51 -8.85 5.91
CA ALA A 149 -0.25 -9.86 6.65
C ALA A 149 0.05 -11.28 6.14
N GLU A 150 0.07 -11.47 4.83
CA GLU A 150 0.43 -12.76 4.24
C GLU A 150 1.79 -13.24 4.75
N THR A 151 2.81 -12.41 4.62
CA THR A 151 4.17 -12.74 5.04
C THR A 151 4.25 -13.00 6.54
N TYR A 152 3.61 -12.15 7.35
CA TYR A 152 3.64 -12.27 8.80
C TYR A 152 3.06 -13.62 9.27
N PHE A 153 1.91 -14.02 8.75
CA PHE A 153 1.28 -15.27 9.16
C PHE A 153 2.04 -16.48 8.63
N GLU A 154 2.60 -16.43 7.44
CA GLU A 154 3.43 -17.51 6.92
C GLU A 154 4.68 -17.73 7.77
N GLU A 155 5.30 -16.66 8.26
CA GLU A 155 6.52 -16.73 9.06
C GLU A 155 6.26 -17.10 10.52
N HIS A 156 5.25 -16.50 11.14
CA HIS A 156 5.04 -16.62 12.59
C HIS A 156 3.95 -17.60 13.00
N TYR A 157 3.00 -17.86 12.13
CA TYR A 157 1.85 -18.74 12.42
C TYR A 157 1.54 -19.65 11.23
N PRO A 158 2.51 -20.54 10.87
CA PRO A 158 2.35 -21.36 9.66
C PRO A 158 1.19 -22.38 9.77
N ASP A 159 0.70 -22.65 10.97
CA ASP A 159 -0.43 -23.56 11.17
C ASP A 159 -1.80 -22.91 10.87
N VAL A 160 -1.85 -21.59 10.74
CA VAL A 160 -3.08 -20.89 10.37
C VAL A 160 -3.31 -21.07 8.87
N LYS A 161 -4.49 -21.57 8.52
CA LYS A 161 -4.85 -21.74 7.10
C LYS A 161 -5.14 -20.37 6.48
N LEU A 162 -4.40 -20.03 5.43
CA LEU A 162 -4.59 -18.78 4.72
C LEU A 162 -5.43 -19.00 3.45
N LEU A 163 -6.41 -18.12 3.25
CA LEU A 163 -7.16 -18.01 2.01
C LEU A 163 -6.76 -16.68 1.38
N LYS A 164 -6.15 -16.75 0.19
CA LYS A 164 -5.45 -15.61 -0.42
C LYS A 164 -6.20 -15.06 -1.62
N TYR A 165 -6.32 -13.76 -1.69
CA TYR A 165 -6.96 -13.05 -2.80
C TYR A 165 -6.02 -12.01 -3.39
N ASP A 166 -6.20 -11.70 -4.67
CA ASP A 166 -5.38 -10.71 -5.37
C ASP A 166 -5.79 -9.28 -5.01
N GLN A 167 -7.06 -9.04 -4.76
CA GLN A 167 -7.62 -7.71 -4.54
C GLN A 167 -8.32 -7.62 -3.18
N TYR A 168 -8.28 -6.42 -2.58
CA TYR A 168 -8.99 -6.17 -1.32
C TYR A 168 -10.50 -6.34 -1.45
N SER A 169 -11.08 -5.90 -2.57
CA SER A 169 -12.52 -6.07 -2.82
C SER A 169 -12.93 -7.54 -2.79
N GLU A 170 -12.13 -8.42 -3.37
CA GLU A 170 -12.39 -9.86 -3.36
C GLU A 170 -12.24 -10.44 -1.95
N ALA A 171 -11.19 -10.01 -1.22
CA ALA A 171 -10.92 -10.48 0.14
C ALA A 171 -12.08 -10.15 1.10
N TYR A 172 -12.56 -8.92 1.07
CA TYR A 172 -13.68 -8.51 1.92
C TYR A 172 -14.99 -9.19 1.51
N GLN A 173 -15.20 -9.38 0.21
CA GLN A 173 -16.38 -10.13 -0.24
C GLN A 173 -16.36 -11.56 0.28
N ALA A 174 -15.18 -12.19 0.29
CA ALA A 174 -15.02 -13.54 0.85
C ALA A 174 -15.37 -13.58 2.34
N LEU A 175 -14.97 -12.56 3.10
CA LEU A 175 -15.34 -12.46 4.52
C LEU A 175 -16.85 -12.32 4.69
N LEU A 176 -17.49 -11.45 3.92
CA LEU A 176 -18.94 -11.27 3.93
C LEU A 176 -19.68 -12.56 3.56
N ASP A 177 -19.13 -13.34 2.62
CA ASP A 177 -19.71 -14.61 2.18
C ASP A 177 -19.45 -15.77 3.14
N GLY A 178 -18.68 -15.53 4.20
CA GLY A 178 -18.38 -16.59 5.18
C GLY A 178 -17.35 -17.62 4.71
N ARG A 179 -16.53 -17.29 3.69
CA ARG A 179 -15.50 -18.19 3.19
C ARG A 179 -14.29 -18.29 4.10
N GLY A 180 -14.09 -17.33 4.99
CA GLY A 180 -13.07 -17.34 6.01
C GLY A 180 -13.65 -16.86 7.32
N ASP A 181 -12.97 -17.19 8.40
CA ASP A 181 -13.40 -16.83 9.76
C ASP A 181 -12.99 -15.43 10.17
N ALA A 182 -11.94 -14.91 9.55
CA ALA A 182 -11.39 -13.59 9.83
C ALA A 182 -10.57 -13.09 8.64
N LEU A 183 -10.25 -11.80 8.65
CA LEU A 183 -9.41 -11.17 7.64
C LEU A 183 -8.35 -10.34 8.33
N SER A 184 -7.09 -10.44 7.88
CA SER A 184 -5.99 -9.62 8.39
C SER A 184 -5.36 -8.81 7.27
N THR A 185 -5.20 -7.52 7.54
CA THR A 185 -4.43 -6.57 6.76
C THR A 185 -4.06 -5.40 7.68
N ASP A 186 -3.74 -4.25 7.15
CA ASP A 186 -3.40 -3.08 7.96
C ASP A 186 -4.51 -2.76 8.96
N ASN A 187 -4.12 -2.48 10.21
CA ASN A 187 -5.08 -2.18 11.28
C ASN A 187 -5.94 -0.95 10.94
N THR A 188 -5.36 0.01 10.26
CA THR A 188 -6.06 1.21 9.80
C THR A 188 -7.18 0.89 8.81
N GLU A 189 -6.93 -0.05 7.90
CA GLU A 189 -7.90 -0.46 6.89
C GLU A 189 -9.02 -1.31 7.49
N VAL A 190 -8.69 -2.32 8.29
CA VAL A 190 -9.72 -3.19 8.88
C VAL A 190 -10.65 -2.40 9.79
N LEU A 191 -10.12 -1.39 10.50
CA LEU A 191 -10.95 -0.51 11.33
C LEU A 191 -11.93 0.29 10.48
N ALA A 192 -11.46 0.90 9.41
CA ALA A 192 -12.32 1.67 8.50
C ALA A 192 -13.43 0.80 7.93
N TRP A 193 -13.08 -0.42 7.51
CA TRP A 193 -14.06 -1.36 6.97
C TRP A 193 -15.08 -1.80 8.02
N ALA A 194 -14.63 -2.09 9.23
CA ALA A 194 -15.51 -2.51 10.32
C ALA A 194 -16.50 -1.40 10.71
N LEU A 195 -16.07 -0.15 10.66
CA LEU A 195 -16.94 1.00 10.94
C LEU A 195 -18.08 1.14 9.93
N GLU A 196 -17.89 0.65 8.70
CA GLU A 196 -18.91 0.69 7.64
C GLU A 196 -19.72 -0.60 7.53
N ASN A 197 -19.31 -1.67 8.22
CA ASN A 197 -19.94 -2.98 8.09
C ASN A 197 -20.40 -3.49 9.45
N LYS A 198 -21.66 -3.25 9.79
CA LYS A 198 -22.25 -3.71 11.04
C LYS A 198 -22.16 -5.23 11.16
N GLY A 199 -21.90 -5.71 12.35
CA GLY A 199 -21.74 -7.13 12.61
C GLY A 199 -20.32 -7.63 12.54
N TYR A 200 -19.36 -6.76 12.27
CA TYR A 200 -17.92 -7.06 12.24
C TYR A 200 -17.18 -6.14 13.18
N GLN A 201 -16.13 -6.67 13.79
CA GLN A 201 -15.30 -5.91 14.73
C GLN A 201 -13.83 -6.27 14.56
N VAL A 202 -12.97 -5.30 14.88
CA VAL A 202 -11.53 -5.53 14.93
C VAL A 202 -11.19 -6.06 16.31
N GLY A 203 -11.04 -7.37 16.41
CA GLY A 203 -10.71 -8.04 17.69
C GLY A 203 -9.23 -7.95 18.04
N ILE A 204 -8.35 -7.82 17.02
CA ILE A 204 -6.92 -7.60 17.21
C ILE A 204 -6.58 -6.29 16.54
N THR A 205 -6.20 -5.28 17.33
CA THR A 205 -5.98 -3.91 16.84
C THR A 205 -4.54 -3.62 16.47
N SER A 206 -3.60 -4.42 16.96
CA SER A 206 -2.18 -4.26 16.65
C SER A 206 -1.47 -5.60 16.82
N LEU A 207 -0.96 -6.14 15.73
CA LEU A 207 -0.27 -7.41 15.70
C LEU A 207 1.11 -7.22 15.06
N GLY A 208 2.14 -7.73 15.73
CA GLY A 208 3.52 -7.54 15.31
C GLY A 208 4.02 -6.13 15.62
N ASP A 209 5.04 -5.72 14.88
CA ASP A 209 5.67 -4.41 15.09
C ASP A 209 4.84 -3.28 14.47
N ILE A 210 5.05 -2.07 14.99
CA ILE A 210 4.54 -0.86 14.35
C ILE A 210 5.54 -0.49 13.26
N ASP A 211 5.07 -0.48 12.01
CA ASP A 211 5.86 -0.17 10.84
C ASP A 211 5.48 1.19 10.26
N THR A 212 6.20 1.63 9.24
CA THR A 212 5.89 2.86 8.51
C THR A 212 5.49 2.55 7.08
N ILE A 213 4.75 3.48 6.49
CA ILE A 213 4.39 3.46 5.08
C ILE A 213 5.08 4.65 4.41
N ALA A 214 5.66 4.42 3.25
CA ALA A 214 6.42 5.41 2.53
C ALA A 214 6.21 5.28 1.02
N PRO A 215 6.38 6.37 0.26
CA PRO A 215 6.41 6.27 -1.20
C PRO A 215 7.60 5.43 -1.65
N ALA A 216 7.46 4.75 -2.77
CA ALA A 216 8.56 3.96 -3.34
C ALA A 216 8.79 4.34 -4.81
N VAL A 217 10.05 4.32 -5.19
CA VAL A 217 10.50 4.52 -6.57
C VAL A 217 11.32 3.32 -7.00
N GLN A 218 11.57 3.18 -8.30
CA GLN A 218 12.43 2.14 -8.82
C GLN A 218 13.81 2.28 -8.18
N LYS A 219 14.38 1.15 -7.78
CA LYS A 219 15.70 1.12 -7.17
C LYS A 219 16.73 1.78 -8.08
N GLY A 220 17.48 2.72 -7.51
CA GLY A 220 18.47 3.49 -8.24
C GLY A 220 17.97 4.79 -8.85
N ASN A 221 16.68 5.09 -8.79
CA ASN A 221 16.14 6.37 -9.28
C ASN A 221 16.36 7.46 -8.24
N THR A 222 17.61 7.84 -8.06
CA THR A 222 18.07 8.68 -6.95
C THR A 222 17.55 10.11 -7.02
N GLU A 223 17.49 10.70 -8.21
CA GLU A 223 17.01 12.09 -8.36
C GLU A 223 15.55 12.22 -7.97
N LEU A 224 14.72 11.28 -8.41
CA LEU A 224 13.30 11.28 -8.04
C LEU A 224 13.14 11.02 -6.54
N LEU A 225 13.91 10.09 -5.99
CA LEU A 225 13.92 9.80 -4.55
C LEU A 225 14.27 11.04 -3.73
N ASN A 226 15.33 11.75 -4.13
CA ASN A 226 15.77 12.97 -3.43
C ASN A 226 14.70 14.06 -3.51
N TRP A 227 14.07 14.21 -4.69
CA TRP A 227 12.98 15.18 -4.84
C TRP A 227 11.82 14.85 -3.91
N LEU A 228 11.41 13.57 -3.82
CA LEU A 228 10.35 13.13 -2.93
C LEU A 228 10.69 13.40 -1.46
N ASN A 229 11.93 13.12 -1.06
CA ASN A 229 12.36 13.36 0.32
C ASN A 229 12.34 14.85 0.67
N ASP A 230 12.79 15.70 -0.24
CA ASP A 230 12.75 17.15 -0.05
C ASP A 230 11.30 17.66 0.01
N GLU A 231 10.45 17.11 -0.83
CA GLU A 231 9.01 17.44 -0.82
C GLU A 231 8.37 17.07 0.52
N ILE A 232 8.61 15.85 1.02
CA ILE A 232 8.03 15.39 2.28
C ILE A 232 8.50 16.27 3.44
N LYS A 233 9.77 16.63 3.48
CA LYS A 233 10.31 17.55 4.51
C LYS A 233 9.64 18.92 4.42
N SER A 234 9.51 19.45 3.22
CA SER A 234 8.88 20.75 2.97
C SER A 234 7.41 20.75 3.39
N LEU A 235 6.69 19.69 3.05
CA LEU A 235 5.28 19.52 3.43
C LEU A 235 5.11 19.47 4.94
N GLY A 236 6.11 18.98 5.67
CA GLY A 236 6.10 18.98 7.14
C GLY A 236 6.01 20.38 7.73
N ASN A 237 6.58 21.38 7.09
CA ASN A 237 6.54 22.77 7.54
C ASN A 237 5.12 23.35 7.53
N GLU A 238 4.25 22.84 6.69
CA GLU A 238 2.84 23.26 6.63
C GLU A 238 1.88 22.26 7.26
N GLN A 239 2.40 21.23 7.95
CA GLN A 239 1.60 20.18 8.58
C GLN A 239 0.67 19.49 7.56
N PHE A 240 1.21 19.20 6.39
CA PHE A 240 0.44 18.67 5.25
C PHE A 240 -0.26 17.35 5.59
N PHE A 241 0.43 16.39 6.21
CA PHE A 241 -0.16 15.09 6.51
C PHE A 241 -1.18 15.15 7.64
N HIS A 242 -1.08 16.12 8.54
CA HIS A 242 -2.15 16.41 9.49
C HIS A 242 -3.41 16.88 8.77
N LYS A 243 -3.25 17.75 7.79
CA LYS A 243 -4.36 18.24 6.96
C LYS A 243 -4.95 17.14 6.10
N ASP A 244 -4.09 16.29 5.53
CA ASP A 244 -4.51 15.10 4.76
C ASP A 244 -5.39 14.20 5.62
N TYR A 245 -4.95 13.88 6.84
CA TYR A 245 -5.73 13.09 7.79
C TYR A 245 -7.09 13.74 8.07
N GLN A 246 -7.10 15.00 8.37
CA GLN A 246 -8.34 15.73 8.66
C GLN A 246 -9.31 15.70 7.48
N LYS A 247 -8.79 15.78 6.28
CA LYS A 247 -9.59 15.81 5.05
C LYS A 247 -10.11 14.42 4.65
N THR A 248 -9.27 13.39 4.77
CA THR A 248 -9.54 12.08 4.17
C THR A 248 -9.87 10.98 5.19
N LEU A 249 -9.30 11.03 6.38
CA LEU A 249 -9.42 9.96 7.38
C LEU A 249 -10.35 10.31 8.54
N GLU A 250 -10.31 11.54 9.01
CA GLU A 250 -11.14 11.95 10.14
C GLU A 250 -12.64 11.74 9.89
N PRO A 251 -13.18 12.01 8.68
CA PRO A 251 -14.58 11.71 8.41
C PRO A 251 -14.96 10.23 8.55
N VAL A 252 -14.00 9.34 8.38
CA VAL A 252 -14.20 7.88 8.51
C VAL A 252 -14.02 7.44 9.96
N TYR A 253 -12.92 7.84 10.58
CA TYR A 253 -12.56 7.34 11.91
C TYR A 253 -13.21 8.11 13.06
N GLY A 254 -13.50 9.40 12.86
CA GLY A 254 -13.96 10.24 13.95
C GLY A 254 -12.98 10.17 15.12
N GLN A 255 -13.48 9.87 16.31
CA GLN A 255 -12.66 9.77 17.53
C GLN A 255 -12.13 8.36 17.80
N THR A 256 -12.39 7.39 16.92
CA THR A 256 -11.92 6.01 17.11
C THR A 256 -10.42 5.85 16.91
N THR A 257 -9.79 6.80 16.23
CA THR A 257 -8.34 6.79 15.98
C THR A 257 -7.76 8.15 16.39
N ASN A 258 -6.62 8.10 17.06
CA ASN A 258 -5.84 9.31 17.37
C ASN A 258 -4.93 9.62 16.17
N LEU A 259 -5.02 10.82 15.65
CA LEU A 259 -4.25 11.30 14.51
C LEU A 259 -2.74 11.04 14.71
N ASP A 260 -2.21 11.30 15.91
CA ASP A 260 -0.78 11.17 16.22
C ASP A 260 -0.30 9.72 16.19
N ASP A 261 -1.20 8.75 16.31
CA ASP A 261 -0.85 7.33 16.22
C ASP A 261 -0.68 6.88 14.76
N LEU A 262 -1.16 7.67 13.81
CA LEU A 262 -1.15 7.30 12.39
C LEU A 262 -0.22 8.19 11.56
N VAL A 263 -0.28 9.50 11.75
CA VAL A 263 0.41 10.47 10.89
C VAL A 263 1.89 10.55 11.21
N VAL A 264 2.71 10.58 10.15
CA VAL A 264 4.13 10.95 10.23
C VAL A 264 4.28 12.22 9.42
N GLU A 265 4.77 13.28 10.08
CA GLU A 265 4.92 14.60 9.46
C GLU A 265 6.40 14.89 9.22
N GLY A 266 6.72 15.43 8.03
CA GLY A 266 8.10 15.77 7.68
C GLY A 266 9.05 14.56 7.60
N GLY A 267 8.52 13.34 7.58
CA GLY A 267 9.31 12.13 7.57
C GLY A 267 9.93 11.76 8.91
N VAL A 268 9.57 12.46 9.99
CA VAL A 268 10.12 12.21 11.33
C VAL A 268 9.16 11.33 12.13
N VAL A 269 9.64 10.14 12.48
CA VAL A 269 8.86 9.17 13.26
C VAL A 269 9.09 9.42 14.75
N ASN A 270 8.00 9.60 15.47
CA ASN A 270 8.04 9.83 16.93
C ASN A 270 7.59 8.58 17.68
#